data_1430777fad2c7f8cb97b25b630b6b6fd
#
_entry.id   1430777fad2c7f8cb97b25b630b6b6fd
#
_cell.length_a   1.000
_cell.length_b   1.000
_cell.length_c   1.000
_cell.angle_alpha   90.00
_cell.angle_beta   90.00
_cell.angle_gamma   90.00
#
_symmetry.space_group_name_H-M   'P 1'
#
loop_
_entity.id
_entity.type
_entity.pdbx_description
1 polymer ?
#
loop_
_entity_poly.entity_id
_entity_poly.type
_entity_poly.pdbx_seq_one_letter_code
_entity_poly.pdbx_strand_id
1 'polypeptide(L)'
;MEKTLHNSDISGAKINVPDIKVVGNGDTFRLLCKASSQNEGWMKSTKAMEVPGGCVVQVTTQQKNIDGTYACAEALAYVPGVKIVDDVNGGRKLVSHAA
;
A
#
# COMPACT_ATOMS: atom_id res chain seq x y z
N MET A 1 19.01 0.96 3.78
CA MET A 1 17.82 1.81 3.60
C MET A 1 16.78 1.06 2.79
N GLU A 2 15.58 1.01 3.30
CA GLU A 2 14.47 0.42 2.58
C GLU A 2 14.00 1.39 1.51
N LYS A 3 13.84 0.90 0.30
CA LYS A 3 13.43 1.72 -0.83
C LYS A 3 12.05 1.33 -1.29
N THR A 4 11.22 2.29 -1.56
CA THR A 4 9.87 2.18 -2.14
C THR A 4 8.82 1.49 -1.28
N LEU A 5 9.06 0.26 -0.83
CA LEU A 5 8.02 -0.55 -0.18
C LEU A 5 7.57 -0.01 1.17
N HIS A 6 8.36 0.87 1.77
CA HIS A 6 8.05 1.46 3.08
C HIS A 6 7.51 2.87 2.99
N ASN A 7 7.30 3.38 1.80
CA ASN A 7 6.79 4.73 1.60
C ASN A 7 5.30 4.71 1.37
N SER A 8 4.59 5.66 1.97
CA SER A 8 3.13 5.72 1.87
C SER A 8 2.64 6.46 0.64
N ASP A 9 3.50 7.26 0.01
CA ASP A 9 3.16 8.00 -1.20
C ASP A 9 4.40 8.19 -2.09
N ILE A 10 4.17 8.71 -3.28
CA ILE A 10 5.24 8.91 -4.27
C ILE A 10 6.20 10.02 -3.80
N SER A 11 5.72 11.05 -3.16
CA SER A 11 6.58 12.13 -2.64
C SER A 11 7.59 11.57 -1.64
N GLY A 12 7.13 10.74 -0.72
CA GLY A 12 8.01 10.08 0.24
C GLY A 12 8.98 9.12 -0.42
N ALA A 13 8.50 8.37 -1.42
CA ALA A 13 9.34 7.43 -2.14
C ALA A 13 10.48 8.13 -2.89
N LYS A 14 10.24 9.30 -3.44
CA LYS A 14 11.26 10.06 -4.19
C LYS A 14 12.43 10.51 -3.32
N ILE A 15 12.24 10.63 -2.03
CA ILE A 15 13.33 10.96 -1.11
C ILE A 15 14.38 9.84 -1.10
N ASN A 16 13.94 8.60 -1.15
CA ASN A 16 14.81 7.42 -1.13
C ASN A 16 15.20 6.94 -2.52
N VAL A 17 14.36 7.18 -3.51
CA VAL A 17 14.56 6.73 -4.90
C VAL A 17 14.34 7.92 -5.83
N PRO A 18 15.40 8.72 -6.09
CA PRO A 18 15.22 10.00 -6.79
C PRO A 18 14.88 9.88 -8.27
N ASP A 19 15.05 8.73 -8.88
CA ASP A 19 14.78 8.52 -10.30
C ASP A 19 13.37 8.00 -10.60
N ILE A 20 12.47 8.04 -9.62
CA ILE A 20 11.08 7.65 -9.85
C ILE A 20 10.42 8.61 -10.84
N LYS A 21 9.81 8.04 -11.87
CA LYS A 21 9.02 8.77 -12.85
C LYS A 21 7.56 8.37 -12.73
N VAL A 22 6.68 9.35 -12.79
CA VAL A 22 5.25 9.13 -12.61
C VAL A 22 4.50 9.72 -13.81
N VAL A 23 3.57 8.96 -14.33
CA VAL A 23 2.61 9.43 -15.32
C VAL A 23 1.22 9.25 -14.71
N GLY A 24 0.46 10.34 -14.62
CA GLY A 24 -0.83 10.33 -13.96
C GLY A 24 -0.70 10.49 -12.44
N ASN A 25 -1.70 10.02 -11.71
CA ASN A 25 -1.69 10.06 -10.25
C ASN A 25 -1.01 8.81 -9.71
N GLY A 26 0.24 8.94 -9.29
CA GLY A 26 1.01 7.84 -8.74
C GLY A 26 0.50 7.33 -7.39
N ASP A 27 -0.40 8.07 -6.75
CA ASP A 27 -0.96 7.72 -5.44
C ASP A 27 -2.44 7.33 -5.53
N THR A 28 -2.84 6.76 -6.67
CA THR A 28 -4.22 6.28 -6.85
C THR A 28 -4.57 5.21 -5.82
N PHE A 29 -3.67 4.25 -5.60
CA PHE A 29 -3.77 3.34 -4.48
C PHE A 29 -3.16 3.98 -3.25
N ARG A 30 -3.97 4.15 -2.21
CA ARG A 30 -3.56 4.79 -0.96
C ARG A 30 -3.28 3.74 0.10
N LEU A 31 -2.19 3.92 0.81
CA LEU A 31 -1.82 3.00 1.88
C LEU A 31 -2.82 3.08 3.02
N LEU A 32 -3.42 1.93 3.36
CA LEU A 32 -4.26 1.80 4.55
C LEU A 32 -3.40 1.43 5.74
N CYS A 33 -2.63 0.37 5.62
CA CYS A 33 -1.73 -0.07 6.67
C CYS A 33 -0.59 -0.87 6.09
N LYS A 34 0.51 -0.93 6.81
CA LYS A 34 1.58 -1.86 6.49
C LYS A 34 2.27 -2.29 7.76
N ALA A 35 2.82 -3.48 7.72
CA ALA A 35 3.68 -4.01 8.76
C ALA A 35 4.88 -4.65 8.11
N SER A 36 6.02 -4.56 8.75
CA SER A 36 7.24 -5.15 8.22
C SER A 36 8.18 -5.53 9.33
N SER A 37 9.03 -6.51 9.04
CA SER A 37 10.11 -6.90 9.92
C SER A 37 11.38 -6.95 9.11
N GLN A 38 12.31 -6.07 9.41
CA GLN A 38 13.59 -6.05 8.74
C GLN A 38 14.42 -7.29 9.11
N ASN A 39 14.35 -7.69 10.37
CA ASN A 39 15.08 -8.85 10.84
C ASN A 39 14.59 -10.15 10.22
N GLU A 40 13.28 -10.30 10.06
CA GLU A 40 12.68 -11.50 9.47
C GLU A 40 12.51 -11.38 7.96
N GLY A 41 12.71 -10.19 7.41
CA GLY A 41 12.69 -9.97 5.96
C GLY A 41 11.32 -10.05 5.31
N TRP A 42 10.28 -9.57 5.99
CA TRP A 42 8.95 -9.56 5.39
C TRP A 42 8.28 -8.19 5.46
N MET A 43 7.34 -7.99 4.57
CA MET A 43 6.50 -6.79 4.54
C MET A 43 5.10 -7.20 4.07
N LYS A 44 4.10 -6.65 4.71
CA LYS A 44 2.69 -6.73 4.28
C LYS A 44 2.12 -5.34 4.21
N SER A 45 1.45 -5.03 3.12
CA SER A 45 0.76 -3.75 2.98
C SER A 45 -0.64 -3.96 2.43
N THR A 46 -1.55 -3.11 2.86
CA THR A 46 -2.91 -3.05 2.35
C THR A 46 -3.13 -1.65 1.81
N LYS A 47 -3.51 -1.56 0.55
CA LYS A 47 -3.80 -0.31 -0.14
C LYS A 47 -5.20 -0.35 -0.70
N ALA A 48 -5.78 0.80 -0.96
CA ALA A 48 -7.10 0.88 -1.56
C ALA A 48 -7.18 2.04 -2.54
N MET A 49 -8.00 1.85 -3.56
CA MET A 49 -8.29 2.86 -4.57
C MET A 49 -9.80 3.06 -4.62
N GLU A 50 -10.25 4.31 -4.55
CA GLU A 50 -11.66 4.62 -4.67
C GLU A 50 -12.11 4.50 -6.12
N VAL A 51 -13.22 3.80 -6.31
CA VAL A 51 -13.88 3.64 -7.62
C VAL A 51 -15.37 3.89 -7.44
N PRO A 52 -16.11 4.09 -8.52
CA PRO A 52 -17.57 4.26 -8.37
C PRO A 52 -18.19 3.09 -7.62
N GLY A 53 -18.90 3.41 -6.55
CA GLY A 53 -19.61 2.41 -5.75
C GLY A 53 -18.81 1.76 -4.63
N GLY A 54 -17.51 2.03 -4.50
CA GLY A 54 -16.71 1.41 -3.45
C GLY A 54 -15.22 1.56 -3.62
N CYS A 55 -14.48 0.54 -3.26
CA CYS A 55 -13.01 0.54 -3.37
C CYS A 55 -12.49 -0.77 -3.92
N VAL A 56 -11.36 -0.69 -4.61
CA VAL A 56 -10.55 -1.87 -4.92
C VAL A 56 -9.44 -1.93 -3.86
N VAL A 57 -9.37 -3.04 -3.16
CA VAL A 57 -8.39 -3.27 -2.10
C VAL A 57 -7.30 -4.19 -2.62
N GLN A 58 -6.06 -3.80 -2.40
CA GLN A 58 -4.89 -4.57 -2.79
C GLN A 58 -4.09 -4.95 -1.55
N VAL A 59 -3.80 -6.23 -1.41
CA VAL A 59 -2.93 -6.74 -0.35
C VAL A 59 -1.66 -7.27 -1.00
N THR A 60 -0.52 -6.76 -0.55
CA THR A 60 0.79 -7.20 -1.03
C THR A 60 1.57 -7.78 0.13
N THR A 61 2.15 -8.97 -0.10
CA THR A 61 3.05 -9.61 0.85
C THR A 61 4.37 -9.86 0.16
N GLN A 62 5.46 -9.54 0.84
CA GLN A 62 6.80 -9.81 0.35
C GLN A 62 7.60 -10.46 1.46
N GLN A 63 8.34 -11.51 1.13
CA GLN A 63 9.18 -12.21 2.09
C GLN A 63 10.52 -12.53 1.48
N LYS A 64 11.58 -12.30 2.25
CA LYS A 64 12.94 -12.65 1.87
C LYS A 64 13.17 -14.13 2.15
N ASN A 65 13.67 -14.84 1.15
CA ASN A 65 14.04 -16.24 1.26
C ASN A 65 15.45 -16.38 1.83
N ILE A 66 15.80 -17.60 2.25
CA ILE A 66 17.11 -17.89 2.81
C ILE A 66 18.24 -17.54 1.84
N ASP A 67 18.02 -17.72 0.55
CA ASP A 67 19.03 -17.43 -0.49
C ASP A 67 19.14 -15.96 -0.87
N GLY A 68 18.39 -15.07 -0.20
CA GLY A 68 18.41 -13.64 -0.48
C GLY A 68 17.41 -13.18 -1.53
N THR A 69 16.71 -14.08 -2.21
CA THR A 69 15.64 -13.71 -3.11
C THR A 69 14.36 -13.38 -2.34
N TYR A 70 13.39 -12.78 -3.04
CA TYR A 70 12.11 -12.41 -2.44
C TYR A 70 10.97 -13.16 -3.09
N ALA A 71 10.03 -13.60 -2.26
CA ALA A 71 8.75 -14.10 -2.71
C ALA A 71 7.71 -13.01 -2.52
N CYS A 72 6.90 -12.75 -3.56
CA CYS A 72 5.86 -11.74 -3.54
C CYS A 72 4.52 -12.38 -3.85
N ALA A 73 3.49 -11.92 -3.14
CA ALA A 73 2.11 -12.32 -3.40
C ALA A 73 1.23 -11.09 -3.35
N GLU A 74 0.28 -11.01 -4.27
CA GLU A 74 -0.67 -9.91 -4.32
C GLU A 74 -2.07 -10.45 -4.54
N ALA A 75 -3.04 -9.77 -3.94
CA ALA A 75 -4.45 -10.08 -4.14
C ALA A 75 -5.23 -8.77 -4.25
N LEU A 76 -6.26 -8.78 -5.09
CA LEU A 76 -7.15 -7.65 -5.29
C LEU A 76 -8.57 -8.09 -5.02
N ALA A 77 -9.36 -7.20 -4.42
CA ALA A 77 -10.77 -7.45 -4.21
C ALA A 77 -11.54 -6.13 -4.30
N TYR A 78 -12.74 -6.19 -4.87
CA TYR A 78 -13.64 -5.04 -4.87
C TYR A 78 -14.51 -5.09 -3.62
N VAL A 79 -14.58 -3.98 -2.89
CA VAL A 79 -15.40 -3.85 -1.69
C VAL A 79 -16.43 -2.76 -1.94
N PRO A 80 -17.71 -3.12 -2.11
CA PRO A 80 -18.74 -2.13 -2.37
C PRO A 80 -19.12 -1.34 -1.13
N GLY A 81 -19.61 -0.12 -1.32
CA GLY A 81 -20.22 0.66 -0.26
C GLY A 81 -19.26 1.23 0.76
N VAL A 82 -17.98 1.35 0.44
CA VAL A 82 -16.98 1.90 1.37
C VAL A 82 -16.21 3.04 0.72
N LYS A 83 -15.61 3.87 1.57
CA LYS A 83 -14.70 4.92 1.15
C LYS A 83 -13.48 4.97 2.06
N ILE A 84 -12.44 5.64 1.61
CA ILE A 84 -11.18 5.77 2.34
C ILE A 84 -11.23 7.04 3.18
N VAL A 85 -10.83 6.92 4.45
CA VAL A 85 -10.64 8.07 5.34
C VAL A 85 -9.31 7.91 6.07
N ASP A 86 -8.79 9.01 6.61
CA ASP A 86 -7.59 8.95 7.43
C ASP A 86 -7.90 8.26 8.75
N ASP A 87 -6.91 7.52 9.26
CA ASP A 87 -6.99 6.87 10.56
C ASP A 87 -6.21 7.69 11.56
N VAL A 88 -6.79 7.91 12.74
CA VAL A 88 -6.15 8.68 13.82
C VAL A 88 -4.85 8.01 14.30
N ASN A 89 -4.69 6.72 14.08
CA ASN A 89 -3.50 5.96 14.46
C ASN A 89 -2.44 5.93 13.36
N GLY A 90 -2.61 6.73 12.31
CA GLY A 90 -1.75 6.72 11.13
C GLY A 90 -2.32 5.85 10.02
N GLY A 91 -1.89 6.12 8.80
CA GLY A 91 -2.45 5.44 7.63
C GLY A 91 -3.89 5.84 7.36
N ARG A 92 -4.65 4.91 6.81
CA ARG A 92 -6.04 5.15 6.41
C ARG A 92 -6.87 3.92 6.70
N LYS A 93 -8.18 4.07 6.66
CA LYS A 93 -9.11 2.96 6.86
C LYS A 93 -10.30 3.09 5.94
N LEU A 94 -11.02 2.01 5.77
CA LEU A 94 -12.28 2.00 5.04
C LEU A 94 -13.43 2.18 6.03
N VAL A 95 -14.37 3.03 5.63
CA VAL A 95 -15.61 3.22 6.39
C VAL A 95 -16.78 3.11 5.43
N SER A 96 -17.96 2.87 5.99
CA SER A 96 -19.18 2.82 5.20
C SER A 96 -19.36 4.15 4.45
N HIS A 97 -19.66 4.04 3.16
CA HIS A 97 -20.02 5.20 2.35
C HIS A 97 -21.48 5.53 2.64
N ALA A 98 -21.70 6.12 3.79
CA ALA A 98 -23.06 6.40 4.25
C ALA A 98 -23.75 7.35 3.28
N ALA A 99 -24.95 7.01 2.96
CA ALA A 99 -25.80 7.87 2.16
C ALA A 99 -26.19 9.09 2.99
#